data_7a4e788a429648edd24e431d195ee7d7
#
_entry.id   7a4e788a429648edd24e431d195ee7d7
#
_cell.length_a   1.000
_cell.length_b   1.000
_cell.length_c   1.000
_cell.angle_alpha   90.00
_cell.angle_beta   90.00
_cell.angle_gamma   90.00
#
_symmetry.space_group_name_H-M   'P 1'
#
loop_
_entity.id
_entity.type
_entity.pdbx_description
1 polymer ?
#
loop_
_entity_poly.entity_id
_entity_poly.type
_entity_poly.pdbx_seq_one_letter_code
_entity_poly.pdbx_strand_id
1 'polypeptide(L)'
;PILPTMGWGSPKYMVLPIICMSLSPLATYTRYMRSSVLDVVSQDYITMAEAKGMSFGMIVRRHILRNSILPSLTILGPNVADVFTGSFIIESIFSIPGLGSYYITSVTDRDFPMIIGTTMFYTGVYILSLLIVDILYVIIDPRIRLAGND
;
A
#
# COMPACT_ATOMS: atom_id res chain seq x y z
N PRO A 1 -30.95 7.31 2.83
CA PRO A 1 -29.61 6.73 3.02
C PRO A 1 -28.71 7.74 3.71
N ILE A 2 -27.92 7.30 4.69
CA ILE A 2 -27.04 8.18 5.47
C ILE A 2 -25.85 8.65 4.63
N LEU A 3 -25.39 7.80 3.71
CA LEU A 3 -24.32 8.08 2.76
C LEU A 3 -24.83 7.86 1.35
N PRO A 4 -24.52 8.76 0.40
CA PRO A 4 -24.88 8.57 -0.99
C PRO A 4 -23.99 7.48 -1.61
N THR A 5 -24.60 6.61 -2.43
CA THR A 5 -23.93 5.45 -3.03
C THR A 5 -23.34 5.73 -4.40
N MET A 6 -23.82 6.73 -5.11
CA MET A 6 -23.37 7.08 -6.47
C MET A 6 -23.23 8.58 -6.63
N GLY A 7 -22.23 9.02 -7.39
CA GLY A 7 -22.00 10.42 -7.74
C GLY A 7 -20.62 10.94 -7.34
N TRP A 8 -20.35 12.17 -7.75
CA TRP A 8 -19.08 12.87 -7.53
C TRP A 8 -19.35 14.35 -7.20
N GLY A 9 -18.42 15.00 -6.54
CA GLY A 9 -18.48 16.46 -6.31
C GLY A 9 -18.69 16.88 -4.85
N SER A 10 -18.94 15.95 -3.91
CA SER A 10 -18.99 16.27 -2.48
C SER A 10 -18.20 15.23 -1.69
N PRO A 11 -17.52 15.60 -0.58
CA PRO A 11 -16.78 14.65 0.28
C PRO A 11 -17.60 13.46 0.77
N LYS A 12 -18.92 13.60 0.85
CA LYS A 12 -19.82 12.51 1.27
C LYS A 12 -19.83 11.32 0.31
N TYR A 13 -19.60 11.57 -1.00
CA TYR A 13 -19.54 10.50 -2.01
C TYR A 13 -18.23 9.70 -1.95
N MET A 14 -17.18 10.27 -1.35
CA MET A 14 -15.86 9.61 -1.25
C MET A 14 -15.78 8.62 -0.10
N VAL A 15 -16.63 8.74 0.92
CA VAL A 15 -16.54 7.93 2.16
C VAL A 15 -16.68 6.44 1.86
N LEU A 16 -17.68 6.03 1.11
CA LEU A 16 -17.91 4.60 0.78
C LEU A 16 -16.81 4.00 -0.08
N PRO A 17 -16.39 4.62 -1.20
CA PRO A 17 -15.25 4.14 -2.00
C PRO A 17 -13.97 3.99 -1.18
N ILE A 18 -13.64 4.99 -0.33
CA ILE A 18 -12.43 4.93 0.51
C ILE A 18 -12.50 3.78 1.50
N ILE A 19 -13.62 3.56 2.16
CA ILE A 19 -13.79 2.42 3.07
C ILE A 19 -13.62 1.10 2.30
N CYS A 20 -14.28 0.96 1.15
CA CYS A 20 -14.16 -0.26 0.34
C CYS A 20 -12.72 -0.55 -0.09
N MET A 21 -11.97 0.48 -0.53
CA MET A 21 -10.58 0.33 -0.95
C MET A 21 -9.62 0.09 0.21
N SER A 22 -9.92 0.60 1.41
CA SER A 22 -9.02 0.50 2.56
C SER A 22 -9.11 -0.81 3.32
N LEU A 23 -10.25 -1.51 3.29
CA LEU A 23 -10.47 -2.71 4.11
C LEU A 23 -9.49 -3.85 3.81
N SER A 24 -9.23 -4.13 2.54
CA SER A 24 -8.32 -5.21 2.14
C SER A 24 -6.86 -4.92 2.51
N PRO A 25 -6.29 -3.75 2.15
CA PRO A 25 -4.95 -3.37 2.60
C PRO A 25 -4.83 -3.35 4.12
N LEU A 26 -5.81 -2.78 4.83
CA LEU A 26 -5.81 -2.73 6.30
C LEU A 26 -5.69 -4.11 6.92
N ALA A 27 -6.48 -5.08 6.46
CA ALA A 27 -6.42 -6.45 6.93
C ALA A 27 -5.07 -7.11 6.63
N THR A 28 -4.51 -6.84 5.46
CA THR A 28 -3.21 -7.36 5.04
C THR A 28 -2.10 -6.79 5.90
N TYR A 29 -2.00 -5.47 6.03
CA TYR A 29 -0.97 -4.83 6.87
C TYR A 29 -1.07 -5.21 8.35
N THR A 30 -2.29 -5.36 8.87
CA THR A 30 -2.49 -5.81 10.27
C THR A 30 -1.91 -7.20 10.48
N ARG A 31 -2.13 -8.13 9.55
CA ARG A 31 -1.57 -9.50 9.64
C ARG A 31 -0.06 -9.50 9.52
N TYR A 32 0.49 -8.78 8.54
CA TYR A 32 1.94 -8.70 8.36
C TYR A 32 2.63 -8.05 9.56
N MET A 33 2.09 -6.93 10.05
CA MET A 33 2.66 -6.25 11.21
C MET A 33 2.62 -7.13 12.46
N ARG A 34 1.52 -7.86 12.66
CA ARG A 34 1.42 -8.82 13.77
C ARG A 34 2.48 -9.92 13.68
N SER A 35 2.63 -10.54 12.52
CA SER A 35 3.66 -11.58 12.31
C SER A 35 5.05 -11.01 12.57
N SER A 36 5.38 -9.89 11.97
CA SER A 36 6.69 -9.24 12.12
C SER A 36 6.99 -8.85 13.57
N VAL A 37 6.00 -8.38 14.32
CA VAL A 37 6.17 -8.07 15.75
C VAL A 37 6.46 -9.34 16.55
N LEU A 38 5.73 -10.44 16.28
CA LEU A 38 5.96 -11.71 16.98
C LEU A 38 7.37 -12.26 16.68
N ASP A 39 7.81 -12.17 15.44
CA ASP A 39 9.16 -12.61 15.03
C ASP A 39 10.25 -11.77 15.73
N VAL A 40 10.04 -10.47 15.88
CA VAL A 40 10.99 -9.58 16.57
C VAL A 40 11.01 -9.81 18.08
N VAL A 41 9.85 -10.00 18.69
CA VAL A 41 9.74 -10.21 20.16
C VAL A 41 10.45 -11.50 20.60
N SER A 42 10.49 -12.52 19.73
CA SER A 42 11.16 -13.79 20.02
C SER A 42 12.69 -13.74 19.90
N GLN A 43 13.28 -12.62 19.51
CA GLN A 43 14.72 -12.49 19.31
C GLN A 43 15.50 -12.29 20.63
N ASP A 44 16.68 -12.88 20.73
CA ASP A 44 17.53 -12.85 21.91
C ASP A 44 17.91 -11.41 22.36
N TYR A 45 18.03 -10.48 21.42
CA TYR A 45 18.38 -9.10 21.79
C TYR A 45 17.26 -8.37 22.54
N ILE A 46 16.01 -8.82 22.42
CA ILE A 46 14.89 -8.30 23.23
C ILE A 46 15.04 -8.77 24.67
N THR A 47 15.30 -10.07 24.87
CA THR A 47 15.58 -10.65 26.20
C THR A 47 16.78 -9.97 26.86
N MET A 48 17.85 -9.68 26.09
CA MET A 48 18.99 -8.91 26.59
C MET A 48 18.63 -7.47 26.99
N ALA A 49 17.73 -6.81 26.25
CA ALA A 49 17.28 -5.47 26.59
C ALA A 49 16.46 -5.45 27.88
N GLU A 50 15.63 -6.47 28.10
CA GLU A 50 14.89 -6.68 29.35
C GLU A 50 15.83 -6.94 30.53
N ALA A 51 16.84 -7.79 30.35
CA ALA A 51 17.84 -8.10 31.36
C ALA A 51 18.67 -6.84 31.75
N LYS A 52 18.85 -5.89 30.85
CA LYS A 52 19.49 -4.58 31.11
C LYS A 52 18.58 -3.60 31.83
N GLY A 53 17.35 -3.99 32.19
CA GLY A 53 16.39 -3.15 32.91
C GLY A 53 15.74 -2.05 32.07
N MET A 54 15.70 -2.20 30.73
CA MET A 54 15.00 -1.25 29.88
C MET A 54 13.49 -1.34 30.12
N SER A 55 12.81 -0.21 30.21
CA SER A 55 11.36 -0.19 30.33
C SER A 55 10.68 -0.75 29.09
N PHE A 56 9.54 -1.41 29.26
CA PHE A 56 8.78 -2.02 28.15
C PHE A 56 8.50 -1.01 27.02
N GLY A 57 8.08 0.22 27.35
CA GLY A 57 7.82 1.25 26.36
C GLY A 57 9.07 1.63 25.55
N MET A 58 10.25 1.59 26.15
CA MET A 58 11.52 1.84 25.47
C MET A 58 11.89 0.67 24.52
N ILE A 59 11.69 -0.57 24.96
CA ILE A 59 11.90 -1.78 24.14
C ILE A 59 10.95 -1.75 22.93
N VAL A 60 9.68 -1.49 23.15
CA VAL A 60 8.69 -1.38 22.05
C VAL A 60 9.11 -0.34 21.02
N ARG A 61 9.41 0.87 21.46
CA ARG A 61 9.70 2.00 20.55
C ARG A 61 11.03 1.87 19.84
N ARG A 62 12.08 1.42 20.55
CA ARG A 62 13.46 1.43 20.03
C ARG A 62 13.85 0.15 19.30
N HIS A 63 13.29 -0.99 19.71
CA HIS A 63 13.65 -2.29 19.19
C HIS A 63 12.52 -2.95 18.38
N ILE A 64 11.32 -3.09 18.96
CA ILE A 64 10.24 -3.83 18.32
C ILE A 64 9.71 -3.08 17.11
N LEU A 65 9.19 -1.87 17.28
CA LEU A 65 8.56 -1.12 16.18
C LEU A 65 9.52 -0.86 15.02
N ARG A 66 10.76 -0.46 15.35
CA ARG A 66 11.74 -0.15 14.32
C ARG A 66 12.08 -1.34 13.44
N ASN A 67 12.21 -2.53 14.04
CA ASN A 67 12.58 -3.74 13.29
C ASN A 67 11.38 -4.42 12.63
N SER A 68 10.18 -4.32 13.24
CA SER A 68 8.95 -4.92 12.69
C SER A 68 8.37 -4.14 11.51
N ILE A 69 8.67 -2.86 11.38
CA ILE A 69 8.14 -2.01 10.29
C ILE A 69 8.81 -2.30 8.95
N LEU A 70 10.08 -2.73 8.95
CA LEU A 70 10.85 -2.97 7.74
C LEU A 70 10.20 -3.97 6.77
N PRO A 71 9.76 -5.18 7.20
CA PRO A 71 9.08 -6.10 6.30
C PRO A 71 7.75 -5.56 5.76
N SER A 72 7.05 -4.73 6.57
CA SER A 72 5.80 -4.11 6.14
C SER A 72 6.01 -3.05 5.06
N LEU A 73 7.14 -2.35 5.06
CA LEU A 73 7.51 -1.37 4.04
C LEU A 73 7.73 -2.03 2.67
N THR A 74 8.27 -3.24 2.62
CA THR A 74 8.49 -3.98 1.38
C THR A 74 7.18 -4.25 0.63
N ILE A 75 6.09 -4.49 1.36
CA ILE A 75 4.77 -4.77 0.80
C ILE A 75 4.06 -3.45 0.44
N LEU A 76 4.48 -2.34 1.01
CA LEU A 76 3.85 -1.04 0.80
C LEU A 76 4.01 -0.57 -0.65
N GLY A 77 5.14 -0.89 -1.30
CA GLY A 77 5.44 -0.49 -2.66
C GLY A 77 4.37 -0.86 -3.68
N PRO A 78 4.13 -2.15 -3.91
CA PRO A 78 3.08 -2.60 -4.82
C PRO A 78 1.70 -2.05 -4.46
N ASN A 79 1.33 -2.01 -3.17
CA ASN A 79 0.03 -1.49 -2.74
C ASN A 79 -0.14 0.01 -3.02
N VAL A 80 0.92 0.81 -2.89
CA VAL A 80 0.89 2.24 -3.25
C VAL A 80 0.67 2.38 -4.75
N ALA A 81 1.37 1.59 -5.57
CA ALA A 81 1.17 1.58 -7.02
C ALA A 81 -0.28 1.19 -7.39
N ASP A 82 -0.86 0.18 -6.74
CA ASP A 82 -2.25 -0.23 -6.94
C ASP A 82 -3.24 0.90 -6.60
N VAL A 83 -2.99 1.65 -5.53
CA VAL A 83 -3.82 2.81 -5.15
C VAL A 83 -3.74 3.92 -6.20
N PHE A 84 -2.55 4.19 -6.74
CA PHE A 84 -2.37 5.22 -7.78
C PHE A 84 -3.00 4.84 -9.12
N THR A 85 -2.96 3.56 -9.48
CA THR A 85 -3.63 3.08 -10.70
C THR A 85 -5.15 3.02 -10.55
N GLY A 86 -5.66 3.06 -9.31
CA GLY A 86 -7.08 3.02 -9.00
C GLY A 86 -7.69 1.63 -9.15
N SER A 87 -8.92 1.52 -8.70
CA SER A 87 -9.71 0.31 -8.89
C SER A 87 -10.78 0.56 -9.95
N PHE A 88 -10.60 0.01 -11.14
CA PHE A 88 -11.60 0.07 -12.22
C PHE A 88 -13.01 -0.33 -11.75
N ILE A 89 -13.06 -1.36 -10.90
CA ILE A 89 -14.32 -1.88 -10.37
C ILE A 89 -14.98 -0.87 -9.42
N ILE A 90 -14.22 -0.30 -8.51
CA ILE A 90 -14.72 0.70 -7.55
C ILE A 90 -15.17 1.97 -8.27
N GLU A 91 -14.38 2.47 -9.22
CA GLU A 91 -14.76 3.64 -10.04
C GLU A 91 -16.08 3.40 -10.79
N SER A 92 -16.25 2.21 -11.38
CA SER A 92 -17.46 1.84 -12.08
C SER A 92 -18.68 1.70 -11.14
N ILE A 93 -18.52 1.01 -9.99
CA ILE A 93 -19.63 0.80 -9.04
C ILE A 93 -20.12 2.12 -8.44
N PHE A 94 -19.21 3.01 -8.08
CA PHE A 94 -19.55 4.29 -7.43
C PHE A 94 -19.74 5.45 -8.42
N SER A 95 -19.68 5.18 -9.72
CA SER A 95 -19.82 6.19 -10.79
C SER A 95 -18.84 7.36 -10.60
N ILE A 96 -17.60 7.04 -10.24
CA ILE A 96 -16.52 8.00 -10.12
C ILE A 96 -15.99 8.30 -11.54
N PRO A 97 -15.92 9.58 -11.97
CA PRO A 97 -15.38 9.92 -13.29
C PRO A 97 -13.85 9.78 -13.31
N GLY A 98 -13.39 8.54 -13.35
CA GLY A 98 -11.98 8.18 -13.40
C GLY A 98 -11.63 7.45 -14.71
N LEU A 99 -10.33 7.25 -14.95
CA LEU A 99 -9.85 6.55 -16.13
C LEU A 99 -10.30 5.08 -16.19
N GLY A 100 -10.57 4.47 -15.03
CA GLY A 100 -11.05 3.10 -14.96
C GLY A 100 -12.42 2.91 -15.56
N SER A 101 -13.34 3.88 -15.40
CA SER A 101 -14.65 3.84 -16.03
C SER A 101 -14.55 3.91 -17.56
N TYR A 102 -13.66 4.75 -18.09
CA TYR A 102 -13.38 4.81 -19.53
C TYR A 102 -12.79 3.51 -20.06
N TYR A 103 -11.87 2.89 -19.30
CA TYR A 103 -11.30 1.61 -19.68
C TYR A 103 -12.37 0.51 -19.80
N ILE A 104 -13.26 0.39 -18.81
CA ILE A 104 -14.36 -0.60 -18.83
C ILE A 104 -15.30 -0.35 -20.02
N THR A 105 -15.66 0.92 -20.27
CA THR A 105 -16.51 1.28 -21.43
C THR A 105 -15.82 0.90 -22.73
N SER A 106 -14.53 1.22 -22.88
CA SER A 106 -13.74 0.88 -24.09
C SER A 106 -13.67 -0.61 -24.34
N VAL A 107 -13.57 -1.43 -23.29
CA VAL A 107 -13.59 -2.91 -23.43
C VAL A 107 -14.97 -3.37 -23.92
N THR A 108 -16.05 -2.79 -23.38
CA THR A 108 -17.42 -3.14 -23.79
C THR A 108 -17.69 -2.74 -25.24
N ASP A 109 -17.23 -1.56 -25.64
CA ASP A 109 -17.42 -0.99 -26.98
C ASP A 109 -16.39 -1.54 -28.00
N ARG A 110 -15.43 -2.35 -27.56
CA ARG A 110 -14.34 -2.92 -28.37
C ARG A 110 -13.46 -1.84 -29.04
N ASP A 111 -13.27 -0.71 -28.33
CA ASP A 111 -12.39 0.36 -28.78
C ASP A 111 -10.91 0.00 -28.48
N PHE A 112 -10.28 -0.72 -29.40
CA PHE A 112 -8.89 -1.18 -29.23
C PHE A 112 -7.88 -0.05 -29.05
N PRO A 113 -7.91 1.07 -29.78
CA PRO A 113 -7.03 2.21 -29.57
C PRO A 113 -7.09 2.73 -28.14
N MET A 114 -8.30 2.88 -27.61
CA MET A 114 -8.48 3.38 -26.24
C MET A 114 -8.04 2.38 -25.19
N ILE A 115 -8.29 1.07 -25.39
CA ILE A 115 -7.82 0.00 -24.51
C ILE A 115 -6.29 0.00 -24.44
N ILE A 116 -5.61 0.07 -25.59
CA ILE A 116 -4.14 0.09 -25.65
C ILE A 116 -3.60 1.35 -24.99
N GLY A 117 -4.15 2.52 -25.29
CA GLY A 117 -3.70 3.80 -24.72
C GLY A 117 -3.83 3.84 -23.20
N THR A 118 -4.97 3.44 -22.68
CA THR A 118 -5.21 3.40 -21.22
C THR A 118 -4.34 2.35 -20.53
N THR A 119 -4.15 1.18 -21.12
CA THR A 119 -3.26 0.14 -20.58
C THR A 119 -1.82 0.62 -20.52
N MET A 120 -1.31 1.27 -21.57
CA MET A 120 0.03 1.86 -21.60
C MET A 120 0.19 2.93 -20.50
N PHE A 121 -0.81 3.80 -20.37
CA PHE A 121 -0.80 4.85 -19.34
C PHE A 121 -0.74 4.24 -17.93
N TYR A 122 -1.61 3.28 -17.61
CA TYR A 122 -1.61 2.61 -16.31
C TYR A 122 -0.32 1.87 -16.03
N THR A 123 0.20 1.15 -17.00
CA THR A 123 1.48 0.45 -16.88
C THR A 123 2.62 1.43 -16.60
N GLY A 124 2.65 2.56 -17.30
CA GLY A 124 3.62 3.62 -17.07
C GLY A 124 3.54 4.21 -15.67
N VAL A 125 2.34 4.54 -15.19
CA VAL A 125 2.12 5.04 -13.82
C VAL A 125 2.51 3.99 -12.79
N TYR A 126 2.18 2.72 -13.01
CA TYR A 126 2.53 1.62 -12.12
C TYR A 126 4.05 1.47 -11.99
N ILE A 127 4.77 1.41 -13.10
CA ILE A 127 6.24 1.31 -13.11
C ILE A 127 6.88 2.52 -12.43
N LEU A 128 6.38 3.73 -12.70
CA LEU A 128 6.87 4.94 -12.06
C LEU A 128 6.64 4.91 -10.54
N SER A 129 5.48 4.44 -10.10
CA SER A 129 5.15 4.31 -8.68
C SER A 129 6.08 3.30 -7.98
N LEU A 130 6.35 2.16 -8.62
CA LEU A 130 7.32 1.18 -8.09
C LEU A 130 8.72 1.80 -7.98
N LEU A 131 9.18 2.50 -9.01
CA LEU A 131 10.48 3.17 -9.00
C LEU A 131 10.60 4.18 -7.85
N ILE A 132 9.55 4.99 -7.62
CA ILE A 132 9.52 5.95 -6.52
C ILE A 132 9.62 5.22 -5.17
N VAL A 133 8.90 4.13 -5.00
CA VAL A 133 8.92 3.34 -3.77
C VAL A 133 10.28 2.68 -3.56
N ASP A 134 10.90 2.14 -4.60
CA ASP A 134 12.25 1.55 -4.53
C ASP A 134 13.29 2.61 -4.11
N ILE A 135 13.20 3.82 -4.65
CA ILE A 135 14.05 4.94 -4.24
C ILE A 135 13.83 5.29 -2.75
N LEU A 136 12.57 5.40 -2.33
CA LEU A 136 12.23 5.67 -0.94
C LEU A 136 12.74 4.56 -0.01
N TYR A 137 12.65 3.30 -0.45
CA TYR A 137 13.15 2.16 0.31
C TYR A 137 14.66 2.24 0.55
N VAL A 138 15.44 2.57 -0.48
CA VAL A 138 16.90 2.78 -0.37
C VAL A 138 17.27 3.93 0.58
N ILE A 139 16.42 4.97 0.65
CA ILE A 139 16.63 6.10 1.55
C ILE A 139 16.33 5.71 3.01
N ILE A 140 15.28 4.92 3.24
CA ILE A 140 14.83 4.52 4.58
C ILE A 140 15.73 3.43 5.17
N ASP A 141 16.17 2.46 4.34
CA ASP A 141 17.07 1.39 4.77
C ASP A 141 18.40 1.40 3.99
N PRO A 142 19.41 2.17 4.49
CA PRO A 142 20.72 2.25 3.85
C PRO A 142 21.53 0.93 3.92
N ARG A 143 21.08 -0.09 4.65
CA ARG A 143 21.77 -1.38 4.79
C ARG A 143 21.74 -2.21 3.51
N ILE A 144 20.76 -1.98 2.62
CA ILE A 144 20.63 -2.71 1.35
C ILE A 144 21.76 -2.37 0.38
N ARG A 145 22.42 -1.21 0.52
CA ARG A 145 23.56 -0.82 -0.32
C ARG A 145 24.82 -1.68 -0.10
N LEU A 146 24.89 -2.43 0.99
CA LEU A 146 26.10 -3.21 1.35
C LEU A 146 26.03 -4.67 0.84
N ALA A 147 24.87 -5.14 0.37
CA ALA A 147 24.72 -6.51 -0.10
C ALA A 147 24.99 -6.70 -1.60
N GLY A 148 25.37 -5.66 -2.33
CA GLY A 148 25.59 -5.69 -3.78
C GLY A 148 27.06 -5.56 -4.22
N ASN A 149 28.03 -5.71 -3.32
CA ASN A 149 29.46 -5.61 -3.62
C ASN A 149 30.23 -6.85 -3.15
N ASP A 150 29.80 -8.03 -3.61
CA ASP A 150 30.63 -9.25 -3.63
C ASP A 150 30.59 -9.86 -5.03
#